data_fd58b43fcc56b688b478bd98a2eafc94
#
_entry.id   fd58b43fcc56b688b478bd98a2eafc94
#
_cell.length_a   1.000
_cell.length_b   1.000
_cell.length_c   1.000
_cell.angle_alpha   90.00
_cell.angle_beta   90.00
_cell.angle_gamma   90.00
#
_symmetry.space_group_name_H-M   'P 1'
#
loop_
_entity.id
_entity.type
_entity.pdbx_description
1 polymer ?
#
loop_
_entity_poly.entity_id
_entity_poly.type
_entity_poly.pdbx_seq_one_letter_code
_entity_poly.pdbx_strand_id
1 'polypeptide(L)'
;MCGPATARRVPASARRGPSAGRGRRDQTGWNGTLFAMEQPSQFHAVRLIQDRCKGCVNCIKHCPTEAIRVRAGKAEILDVRCIDCGECIRVCPNHAKTAVADALDAIGSFRVKVALPAPALYGQFDDSVHPQQVLDGLLDLGFDDVFEVARAADLVTVKIRQEIEKGGIIRPLISSSCPAVVRLIQVRFPNLIDHIVPVSAPVRVAARIARREAAEKYGVRPDEVGVFFLSPCPAKVTAIREPVGYLGPALDGAIPIADIFGPLARAVRARRSQEGGKVKVTASGLGVGWARAGGENQAVALGRQISVDGVHNVIGIFEDIERGRLSGLDYVEALACTGGCVGGVLTVENSFIARRRIRILTEKVHPEEGVPTPEEAVRAMDDALFRHEVPIEPTASFALAGDMREAIRRMERLEAILAGLPGLDCGSCGAPTCQALAEDIVRGEAVETDCVFVLRARVQRLASELGELSAKLPPAMHRSEGEQEKQQVERLLSLPEER
;
A
#
# COMPACT_ATOMS: atom_id res chain seq x y z
N MET A 1 58.19 -25.64 29.40
CA MET A 1 58.29 -25.10 30.76
C MET A 1 57.26 -24.03 30.92
N CYS A 2 56.38 -24.26 31.90
CA CYS A 2 55.52 -23.31 32.65
C CYS A 2 54.59 -22.44 31.86
N GLY A 3 53.34 -22.37 32.13
CA GLY A 3 52.41 -22.79 33.17
C GLY A 3 51.20 -21.87 33.08
N PRO A 4 49.96 -22.25 33.52
CA PRO A 4 48.74 -21.61 33.15
C PRO A 4 48.35 -20.46 34.09
N ALA A 5 47.62 -19.45 33.55
CA ALA A 5 47.07 -18.36 34.33
C ALA A 5 45.54 -18.47 34.41
N THR A 6 45.10 -18.44 35.61
CA THR A 6 43.81 -18.68 36.26
C THR A 6 42.68 -17.79 35.84
N ALA A 7 41.50 -18.41 35.66
CA ALA A 7 40.17 -17.78 35.53
C ALA A 7 39.71 -17.18 36.88
N ARG A 8 39.29 -15.92 36.91
CA ARG A 8 38.52 -15.33 38.01
C ARG A 8 37.03 -15.39 37.76
N ARG A 9 36.32 -16.08 38.63
CA ARG A 9 34.84 -16.08 38.73
C ARG A 9 34.38 -14.78 39.40
N VAL A 10 33.33 -14.19 38.89
CA VAL A 10 32.53 -13.10 39.53
C VAL A 10 31.20 -13.69 39.98
N PRO A 11 30.70 -13.41 41.20
CA PRO A 11 29.52 -14.08 41.76
C PRO A 11 28.22 -13.44 41.32
N ALA A 12 27.17 -14.30 41.19
CA ALA A 12 25.80 -13.94 40.92
C ALA A 12 25.12 -13.28 42.14
N SER A 13 24.57 -12.08 42.00
CA SER A 13 23.73 -11.44 43.00
C SER A 13 22.25 -11.77 42.73
N ALA A 14 21.62 -12.46 43.70
CA ALA A 14 20.23 -12.76 43.78
C ALA A 14 19.41 -11.46 43.95
N ARG A 15 18.40 -11.23 43.11
CA ARG A 15 17.33 -10.26 43.35
C ARG A 15 16.04 -10.97 43.77
N ARG A 16 15.58 -10.68 44.98
CA ARG A 16 14.34 -11.12 45.57
C ARG A 16 13.16 -10.41 44.86
N GLY A 17 12.12 -11.19 44.50
CA GLY A 17 10.84 -10.65 44.02
C GLY A 17 9.95 -10.20 45.21
N PRO A 18 9.01 -9.28 44.98
CA PRO A 18 8.07 -8.85 46.01
C PRO A 18 6.89 -9.81 46.17
N SER A 19 6.49 -9.94 47.44
CA SER A 19 5.44 -10.80 47.98
C SER A 19 4.04 -10.50 47.43
N ALA A 20 3.27 -11.57 47.22
CA ALA A 20 1.85 -11.56 46.88
C ALA A 20 0.98 -11.02 48.06
N GLY A 21 0.32 -9.89 47.83
CA GLY A 21 -0.77 -9.41 48.68
C GLY A 21 -2.08 -10.06 48.24
N ARG A 22 -2.78 -10.75 49.17
CA ARG A 22 -4.12 -11.30 48.96
C ARG A 22 -5.15 -10.17 49.06
N GLY A 23 -5.71 -9.74 47.91
CA GLY A 23 -6.88 -8.88 47.84
C GLY A 23 -8.16 -9.67 47.70
N ARG A 24 -9.18 -9.26 48.42
CA ARG A 24 -10.53 -9.86 48.56
C ARG A 24 -11.23 -9.95 47.20
N ARG A 25 -11.91 -11.07 46.96
CA ARG A 25 -12.86 -11.29 45.87
C ARG A 25 -14.08 -10.44 46.08
N ASP A 26 -14.39 -9.55 45.16
CA ASP A 26 -15.70 -8.96 44.99
C ASP A 26 -16.43 -9.73 43.86
N GLN A 27 -17.63 -10.19 44.18
CA GLN A 27 -18.48 -11.00 43.31
C GLN A 27 -19.33 -10.06 42.45
N THR A 28 -18.81 -9.55 41.34
CA THR A 28 -19.64 -9.12 40.24
C THR A 28 -18.89 -9.57 38.96
N GLY A 29 -19.28 -10.74 38.49
CA GLY A 29 -18.64 -11.40 37.36
C GLY A 29 -18.97 -10.76 36.03
N TRP A 30 -17.99 -10.15 35.41
CA TRP A 30 -17.79 -10.11 33.95
C TRP A 30 -16.33 -9.69 33.68
N ASN A 31 -15.42 -10.68 33.75
CA ASN A 31 -14.08 -10.50 33.17
C ASN A 31 -14.12 -11.01 31.75
N GLY A 32 -14.57 -10.14 30.85
CA GLY A 32 -14.34 -10.27 29.42
C GLY A 32 -12.94 -9.79 29.05
N THR A 33 -11.91 -10.57 29.38
CA THR A 33 -10.60 -10.41 28.73
C THR A 33 -10.70 -11.03 27.33
N LEU A 34 -11.20 -10.25 26.38
CA LEU A 34 -11.01 -10.53 24.95
C LEU A 34 -9.51 -10.50 24.70
N PHE A 35 -8.97 -11.65 24.32
CA PHE A 35 -7.68 -11.76 23.65
C PHE A 35 -7.77 -10.96 22.34
N ALA A 36 -7.45 -9.67 22.39
CA ALA A 36 -6.90 -9.00 21.25
C ALA A 36 -5.54 -9.67 21.01
N MET A 37 -5.46 -10.54 20.02
CA MET A 37 -4.17 -10.90 19.44
C MET A 37 -3.61 -9.57 18.92
N GLU A 38 -2.71 -8.94 19.68
CA GLU A 38 -1.84 -7.89 19.19
C GLU A 38 -1.03 -8.52 18.06
N GLN A 39 -1.55 -8.37 16.83
CA GLN A 39 -0.71 -8.60 15.66
C GLN A 39 0.42 -7.55 15.74
N PRO A 40 1.68 -7.95 15.55
CA PRO A 40 2.78 -7.00 15.53
C PRO A 40 2.42 -5.91 14.52
N SER A 41 2.55 -4.64 14.93
CA SER A 41 2.21 -3.49 14.11
C SER A 41 2.95 -3.57 12.78
N GLN A 42 2.24 -3.91 11.71
CA GLN A 42 2.80 -4.02 10.36
C GLN A 42 3.25 -2.64 9.90
N PHE A 43 4.43 -2.52 9.31
CA PHE A 43 4.89 -1.25 8.78
C PHE A 43 4.03 -0.85 7.57
N HIS A 44 3.58 0.40 7.56
CA HIS A 44 2.95 1.05 6.41
C HIS A 44 3.65 2.37 6.10
N ALA A 45 3.85 2.64 4.82
CA ALA A 45 4.44 3.91 4.40
C ALA A 45 3.41 5.06 4.48
N VAL A 46 2.13 4.79 4.23
CA VAL A 46 1.08 5.83 4.29
C VAL A 46 0.79 6.21 5.74
N ARG A 47 0.83 7.51 6.03
CA ARG A 47 0.60 8.08 7.37
C ARG A 47 -0.34 9.28 7.32
N LEU A 48 -0.93 9.59 8.49
CA LEU A 48 -1.76 10.77 8.71
C LEU A 48 -0.96 11.89 9.41
N ILE A 49 -1.03 13.10 8.87
CA ILE A 49 -0.62 14.32 9.55
C ILE A 49 -1.83 14.85 10.30
N GLN A 50 -1.89 14.59 11.61
CA GLN A 50 -3.06 14.86 12.46
C GLN A 50 -3.57 16.29 12.37
N ASP A 51 -2.67 17.27 12.44
CA ASP A 51 -3.03 18.70 12.47
C ASP A 51 -3.68 19.19 11.17
N ARG A 52 -3.35 18.54 10.03
CA ARG A 52 -3.91 18.87 8.72
C ARG A 52 -5.26 18.20 8.46
N CYS A 53 -5.57 17.11 9.17
CA CYS A 53 -6.80 16.36 8.96
C CYS A 53 -8.03 17.13 9.47
N LYS A 54 -9.05 17.26 8.63
CA LYS A 54 -10.34 17.90 8.94
C LYS A 54 -11.51 16.93 9.10
N GLY A 55 -11.25 15.61 9.13
CA GLY A 55 -12.29 14.60 9.29
C GLY A 55 -13.27 14.49 8.12
N CYS A 56 -12.91 14.97 6.92
CA CYS A 56 -13.76 14.85 5.74
C CYS A 56 -13.82 13.40 5.21
N VAL A 57 -14.78 13.10 4.34
CA VAL A 57 -15.03 11.74 3.85
C VAL A 57 -14.24 11.36 2.60
N ASN A 58 -13.43 12.24 2.01
CA ASN A 58 -12.77 11.97 0.72
C ASN A 58 -11.88 10.71 0.75
N CYS A 59 -11.00 10.58 1.73
CA CYS A 59 -10.10 9.43 1.79
C CYS A 59 -10.82 8.10 2.07
N ILE A 60 -11.91 8.09 2.87
CA ILE A 60 -12.68 6.86 3.13
C ILE A 60 -13.43 6.39 1.89
N LYS A 61 -13.98 7.32 1.08
CA LYS A 61 -14.75 7.01 -0.12
C LYS A 61 -13.89 6.50 -1.29
N HIS A 62 -12.59 6.82 -1.30
CA HIS A 62 -11.67 6.41 -2.35
C HIS A 62 -10.72 5.27 -1.92
N CYS A 63 -10.87 4.75 -0.68
CA CYS A 63 -10.02 3.64 -0.24
C CYS A 63 -10.51 2.31 -0.83
N PRO A 64 -9.70 1.63 -1.67
CA PRO A 64 -10.12 0.42 -2.40
C PRO A 64 -10.34 -0.80 -1.50
N THR A 65 -9.78 -0.79 -0.29
CA THR A 65 -9.86 -1.87 0.70
C THR A 65 -10.61 -1.45 1.96
N GLU A 66 -11.29 -0.29 1.92
CA GLU A 66 -12.03 0.24 3.06
C GLU A 66 -11.18 0.31 4.34
N ALA A 67 -9.88 0.57 4.19
CA ALA A 67 -8.91 0.62 5.28
C ALA A 67 -8.94 1.91 6.10
N ILE A 68 -9.90 2.82 5.86
CA ILE A 68 -9.92 4.12 6.54
C ILE A 68 -11.27 4.32 7.22
N ARG A 69 -11.21 4.83 8.44
CA ARG A 69 -12.36 5.33 9.22
C ARG A 69 -12.15 6.80 9.58
N VAL A 70 -13.23 7.52 9.85
CA VAL A 70 -13.16 8.85 10.48
C VAL A 70 -13.78 8.70 11.87
N ARG A 71 -12.98 8.93 12.90
CA ARG A 71 -13.39 8.87 14.32
C ARG A 71 -12.93 10.16 15.00
N ALA A 72 -13.72 10.72 15.88
CA ALA A 72 -13.43 11.97 16.59
C ALA A 72 -12.91 13.10 15.69
N GLY A 73 -13.45 13.22 14.46
CA GLY A 73 -13.05 14.23 13.49
C GLY A 73 -11.68 14.03 12.83
N LYS A 74 -11.08 12.85 12.96
CA LYS A 74 -9.79 12.48 12.34
C LYS A 74 -9.89 11.16 11.59
N ALA A 75 -9.10 11.04 10.52
CA ALA A 75 -9.00 9.79 9.79
C ALA A 75 -8.05 8.81 10.52
N GLU A 76 -8.46 7.56 10.62
CA GLU A 76 -7.67 6.45 11.15
C GLU A 76 -7.45 5.43 10.04
N ILE A 77 -6.28 4.78 10.00
CA ILE A 77 -5.95 3.75 9.00
C ILE A 77 -5.95 2.40 9.71
N LEU A 78 -6.73 1.48 9.18
CA LEU A 78 -6.73 0.07 9.60
C LEU A 78 -5.56 -0.64 8.90
N ASP A 79 -4.48 -0.86 9.64
CA ASP A 79 -3.22 -1.38 9.09
C ASP A 79 -3.41 -2.72 8.36
N VAL A 80 -4.20 -3.64 8.90
CA VAL A 80 -4.48 -4.95 8.29
C VAL A 80 -5.17 -4.88 6.92
N ARG A 81 -5.80 -3.74 6.57
CA ARG A 81 -6.49 -3.52 5.30
C ARG A 81 -5.73 -2.58 4.36
N CYS A 82 -4.75 -1.84 4.87
CA CYS A 82 -4.02 -0.87 4.06
C CYS A 82 -3.08 -1.58 3.07
N ILE A 83 -3.16 -1.20 1.79
CA ILE A 83 -2.30 -1.72 0.71
C ILE A 83 -1.28 -0.68 0.24
N ASP A 84 -1.16 0.44 0.92
CA ASP A 84 -0.25 1.55 0.61
C ASP A 84 -0.32 2.06 -0.85
N CYS A 85 -1.47 1.93 -1.52
CA CYS A 85 -1.62 2.37 -2.91
C CYS A 85 -1.45 3.89 -3.09
N GLY A 86 -1.59 4.68 -2.03
CA GLY A 86 -1.43 6.14 -2.05
C GLY A 86 -2.67 6.90 -2.54
N GLU A 87 -3.79 6.25 -2.84
CA GLU A 87 -5.00 6.93 -3.33
C GLU A 87 -5.51 7.98 -2.33
N CYS A 88 -5.46 7.67 -1.03
CA CYS A 88 -5.82 8.62 0.02
C CYS A 88 -4.88 9.84 0.11
N ILE A 89 -3.63 9.75 -0.38
CA ILE A 89 -2.71 10.89 -0.51
C ILE A 89 -3.18 11.77 -1.67
N ARG A 90 -3.51 11.15 -2.81
CA ARG A 90 -3.95 11.82 -4.05
C ARG A 90 -5.21 12.64 -3.86
N VAL A 91 -6.22 12.07 -3.17
CA VAL A 91 -7.55 12.69 -3.04
C VAL A 91 -7.70 13.62 -1.83
N CYS A 92 -6.67 13.78 -0.99
CA CYS A 92 -6.76 14.61 0.21
C CYS A 92 -6.58 16.08 -0.10
N PRO A 93 -7.64 16.93 -0.06
CA PRO A 93 -7.52 18.37 -0.38
C PRO A 93 -6.74 19.15 0.69
N ASN A 94 -6.60 18.57 1.89
CA ASN A 94 -5.87 19.19 2.99
C ASN A 94 -4.40 18.70 3.08
N HIS A 95 -3.94 17.87 2.15
CA HIS A 95 -2.61 17.25 2.20
C HIS A 95 -2.28 16.66 3.58
N ALA A 96 -3.29 16.06 4.22
CA ALA A 96 -3.20 15.44 5.54
C ALA A 96 -2.68 14.00 5.48
N LYS A 97 -2.60 13.39 4.31
CA LYS A 97 -1.99 12.07 4.10
C LYS A 97 -0.62 12.26 3.44
N THR A 98 0.35 11.48 3.91
CA THR A 98 1.74 11.50 3.42
C THR A 98 2.30 10.08 3.35
N ALA A 99 3.46 9.94 2.73
CA ALA A 99 4.24 8.70 2.79
C ALA A 99 5.51 8.94 3.61
N VAL A 100 5.81 8.01 4.51
CA VAL A 100 7.08 7.95 5.21
C VAL A 100 8.02 7.08 4.39
N ALA A 101 9.18 7.64 4.04
CA ALA A 101 10.22 6.99 3.25
C ALA A 101 11.59 7.47 3.73
N ASP A 102 12.67 6.94 3.15
CA ASP A 102 14.03 7.33 3.54
C ASP A 102 14.42 8.64 2.85
N ALA A 103 15.18 9.46 3.55
CA ALA A 103 15.77 10.68 3.00
C ALA A 103 17.12 10.37 2.30
N LEU A 104 17.59 11.30 1.47
CA LEU A 104 18.84 11.09 0.72
C LEU A 104 20.08 10.91 1.63
N ASP A 105 20.10 11.51 2.80
CA ASP A 105 21.19 11.39 3.77
C ASP A 105 21.36 9.96 4.33
N ALA A 106 20.32 9.13 4.27
CA ALA A 106 20.38 7.73 4.71
C ALA A 106 21.44 6.90 3.95
N ILE A 107 21.80 7.30 2.72
CA ILE A 107 22.86 6.61 1.95
C ILE A 107 24.23 6.68 2.64
N GLY A 108 24.48 7.70 3.46
CA GLY A 108 25.73 7.91 4.15
C GLY A 108 26.14 6.80 5.13
N SER A 109 25.24 5.89 5.48
CA SER A 109 25.49 4.78 6.39
C SER A 109 26.30 3.63 5.77
N PHE A 110 26.52 3.63 4.44
CA PHE A 110 27.16 2.54 3.71
C PHE A 110 28.46 2.99 3.06
N ARG A 111 29.40 2.04 2.94
CA ARG A 111 30.68 2.27 2.31
C ARG A 111 30.58 2.45 0.80
N VAL A 112 29.72 1.64 0.15
CA VAL A 112 29.39 1.74 -1.27
C VAL A 112 27.88 1.93 -1.38
N LYS A 113 27.44 2.93 -2.15
CA LYS A 113 26.05 3.37 -2.28
C LYS A 113 25.59 3.20 -3.71
N VAL A 114 24.60 2.32 -3.94
CA VAL A 114 24.06 2.03 -5.27
C VAL A 114 22.66 2.59 -5.40
N ALA A 115 22.43 3.43 -6.42
CA ALA A 115 21.08 3.89 -6.77
C ALA A 115 20.38 2.90 -7.68
N LEU A 116 19.11 2.60 -7.39
CA LEU A 116 18.21 1.85 -8.26
C LEU A 116 17.11 2.80 -8.79
N PRO A 117 17.32 3.50 -9.90
CA PRO A 117 16.28 4.34 -10.47
C PRO A 117 15.11 3.50 -10.98
N ALA A 118 13.89 3.81 -10.51
CA ALA A 118 12.68 3.28 -11.15
C ALA A 118 12.62 3.80 -12.59
N PRO A 119 12.18 3.01 -13.57
CA PRO A 119 12.00 3.50 -14.95
C PRO A 119 11.08 4.73 -15.04
N ALA A 120 10.16 4.89 -14.07
CA ALA A 120 9.30 6.07 -13.94
C ALA A 120 10.07 7.38 -13.75
N LEU A 121 11.31 7.35 -13.25
CA LEU A 121 12.16 8.52 -13.05
C LEU A 121 12.45 9.21 -14.38
N TYR A 122 12.71 8.46 -15.45
CA TYR A 122 13.00 9.05 -16.76
C TYR A 122 11.85 9.88 -17.32
N GLY A 123 10.60 9.47 -17.04
CA GLY A 123 9.40 10.22 -17.44
C GLY A 123 9.21 11.57 -16.74
N GLN A 124 9.97 11.85 -15.67
CA GLN A 124 9.89 13.11 -14.94
C GLN A 124 10.66 14.24 -15.63
N PHE A 125 11.53 13.93 -16.59
CA PHE A 125 12.33 14.89 -17.35
C PHE A 125 11.70 15.14 -18.72
N ASP A 126 12.05 16.29 -19.31
CA ASP A 126 11.59 16.64 -20.67
C ASP A 126 12.25 15.76 -21.76
N ASP A 127 11.66 15.79 -22.96
CA ASP A 127 12.07 14.93 -24.09
C ASP A 127 13.52 15.18 -24.57
N SER A 128 14.19 16.26 -24.12
CA SER A 128 15.59 16.58 -24.45
C SER A 128 16.61 15.93 -23.53
N VAL A 129 16.16 15.33 -22.41
CA VAL A 129 17.04 14.67 -21.45
C VAL A 129 17.16 13.20 -21.79
N HIS A 130 18.39 12.76 -22.09
CA HIS A 130 18.69 11.36 -22.31
C HIS A 130 18.81 10.61 -20.97
N PRO A 131 18.37 9.32 -20.84
CA PRO A 131 18.52 8.50 -19.64
C PRO A 131 19.95 8.53 -19.07
N GLN A 132 20.98 8.49 -19.90
CA GLN A 132 22.38 8.62 -19.53
C GLN A 132 22.66 9.81 -18.60
N GLN A 133 22.08 10.98 -18.92
CA GLN A 133 22.30 12.20 -18.13
C GLN A 133 21.64 12.09 -16.74
N VAL A 134 20.52 11.36 -16.65
CA VAL A 134 19.84 11.08 -15.38
C VAL A 134 20.68 10.13 -14.52
N LEU A 135 21.22 9.07 -15.12
CA LEU A 135 22.08 8.10 -14.44
C LEU A 135 23.36 8.76 -13.91
N ASP A 136 24.04 9.55 -14.75
CA ASP A 136 25.23 10.30 -14.35
C ASP A 136 24.93 11.34 -13.27
N GLY A 137 23.76 11.98 -13.34
CA GLY A 137 23.31 12.92 -12.32
C GLY A 137 23.12 12.30 -10.93
N LEU A 138 22.82 11.00 -10.85
CA LEU A 138 22.73 10.27 -9.58
C LEU A 138 24.09 10.13 -8.91
N LEU A 139 25.16 9.95 -9.67
CA LEU A 139 26.53 9.95 -9.10
C LEU A 139 26.86 11.31 -8.45
N ASP A 140 26.39 12.42 -9.05
CA ASP A 140 26.59 13.76 -8.48
C ASP A 140 25.79 13.99 -7.17
N LEU A 141 24.78 13.18 -6.89
CA LEU A 141 24.04 13.18 -5.63
C LEU A 141 24.71 12.35 -4.52
N GLY A 142 25.86 11.73 -4.79
CA GLY A 142 26.65 10.99 -3.82
C GLY A 142 26.50 9.48 -3.86
N PHE A 143 25.85 8.93 -4.87
CA PHE A 143 25.90 7.50 -5.16
C PHE A 143 27.24 7.13 -5.81
N ASP A 144 27.78 5.97 -5.48
CA ASP A 144 29.02 5.46 -6.04
C ASP A 144 28.75 4.66 -7.33
N ASP A 145 27.56 4.08 -7.44
CA ASP A 145 27.14 3.30 -8.61
C ASP A 145 25.64 3.42 -8.88
N VAL A 146 25.22 3.01 -10.08
CA VAL A 146 23.81 3.02 -10.49
C VAL A 146 23.50 1.73 -11.22
N PHE A 147 22.42 1.06 -10.83
CA PHE A 147 21.89 -0.11 -11.55
C PHE A 147 20.45 0.17 -12.00
N GLU A 148 20.18 0.10 -13.29
CA GLU A 148 18.86 0.39 -13.85
C GLU A 148 17.85 -0.71 -13.51
N VAL A 149 16.76 -0.37 -12.78
CA VAL A 149 15.64 -1.31 -12.58
C VAL A 149 15.01 -1.72 -13.90
N ALA A 150 15.08 -0.87 -14.94
CA ALA A 150 14.66 -1.17 -16.30
C ALA A 150 15.43 -2.37 -16.88
N ARG A 151 16.74 -2.52 -16.59
CA ARG A 151 17.53 -3.69 -16.97
C ARG A 151 16.99 -4.98 -16.33
N ALA A 152 16.65 -4.91 -15.03
CA ALA A 152 16.04 -6.07 -14.37
C ALA A 152 14.63 -6.37 -14.91
N ALA A 153 13.89 -5.38 -15.38
CA ALA A 153 12.60 -5.59 -16.04
C ALA A 153 12.76 -6.39 -17.36
N ASP A 154 13.82 -6.13 -18.13
CA ASP A 154 14.17 -6.95 -19.29
C ASP A 154 14.39 -8.43 -18.91
N LEU A 155 15.15 -8.68 -17.84
CA LEU A 155 15.44 -10.04 -17.35
C LEU A 155 14.16 -10.74 -16.83
N VAL A 156 13.34 -10.02 -16.08
CA VAL A 156 12.06 -10.52 -15.55
C VAL A 156 11.10 -10.85 -16.71
N THR A 157 11.08 -10.06 -17.77
CA THR A 157 10.29 -10.35 -18.98
C THR A 157 10.63 -11.76 -19.55
N VAL A 158 11.91 -12.09 -19.66
CA VAL A 158 12.36 -13.40 -20.14
C VAL A 158 11.87 -14.52 -19.19
N LYS A 159 11.96 -14.30 -17.88
CA LYS A 159 11.48 -15.27 -16.88
C LYS A 159 9.98 -15.48 -16.93
N ILE A 160 9.19 -14.43 -17.06
CA ILE A 160 7.73 -14.52 -17.20
C ILE A 160 7.38 -15.36 -18.44
N ARG A 161 8.01 -15.11 -19.57
CA ARG A 161 7.81 -15.91 -20.80
C ARG A 161 8.12 -17.39 -20.57
N GLN A 162 9.26 -17.67 -19.93
CA GLN A 162 9.68 -19.04 -19.60
C GLN A 162 8.67 -19.76 -18.66
N GLU A 163 8.14 -19.08 -17.66
CA GLU A 163 7.12 -19.65 -16.77
C GLU A 163 5.81 -19.96 -17.51
N ILE A 164 5.38 -19.07 -18.39
CA ILE A 164 4.17 -19.27 -19.20
C ILE A 164 4.34 -20.45 -20.18
N GLU A 165 5.52 -20.59 -20.81
CA GLU A 165 5.85 -21.66 -21.74
C GLU A 165 5.91 -23.06 -21.07
N LYS A 166 6.31 -23.12 -19.78
CA LYS A 166 6.33 -24.39 -19.02
C LYS A 166 4.94 -25.02 -18.88
N GLY A 167 3.87 -24.23 -18.93
CA GLY A 167 2.51 -24.69 -18.73
C GLY A 167 2.21 -25.14 -17.30
N GLY A 168 1.01 -25.69 -17.08
CA GLY A 168 0.59 -26.19 -15.76
C GLY A 168 0.23 -25.11 -14.74
N ILE A 169 0.12 -23.85 -15.16
CA ILE A 169 -0.19 -22.69 -14.30
C ILE A 169 -1.65 -22.28 -14.51
N ILE A 170 -2.30 -21.86 -13.42
CA ILE A 170 -3.68 -21.31 -13.44
C ILE A 170 -3.68 -20.02 -14.27
N ARG A 171 -4.66 -19.87 -15.15
CA ARG A 171 -4.81 -18.68 -16.03
C ARG A 171 -6.10 -17.92 -15.73
N PRO A 172 -6.10 -16.60 -15.94
CA PRO A 172 -4.98 -15.76 -16.37
C PRO A 172 -3.93 -15.61 -15.25
N LEU A 173 -2.66 -15.48 -15.62
CA LEU A 173 -1.63 -15.05 -14.68
C LEU A 173 -1.73 -13.55 -14.42
N ILE A 174 -1.47 -13.14 -13.19
CA ILE A 174 -1.49 -11.72 -12.77
C ILE A 174 -0.06 -11.29 -12.44
N SER A 175 0.35 -10.13 -12.95
CA SER A 175 1.67 -9.54 -12.68
C SER A 175 1.95 -9.37 -11.18
N SER A 176 3.15 -9.76 -10.72
CA SER A 176 3.66 -9.55 -9.37
C SER A 176 4.36 -8.22 -9.16
N SER A 177 4.49 -7.39 -10.19
CA SER A 177 5.37 -6.20 -10.20
C SER A 177 4.84 -5.03 -9.36
N CYS A 178 3.51 -4.93 -9.14
CA CYS A 178 2.89 -3.90 -8.32
C CYS A 178 2.57 -4.41 -6.91
N PRO A 179 3.31 -4.01 -5.86
CA PRO A 179 3.07 -4.51 -4.49
C PRO A 179 1.72 -4.09 -3.92
N ALA A 180 1.13 -2.97 -4.35
CA ALA A 180 -0.22 -2.60 -3.97
C ALA A 180 -1.27 -3.58 -4.53
N VAL A 181 -1.05 -4.11 -5.74
CA VAL A 181 -1.93 -5.12 -6.36
C VAL A 181 -1.75 -6.48 -5.68
N VAL A 182 -0.51 -6.89 -5.39
CA VAL A 182 -0.26 -8.13 -4.64
C VAL A 182 -0.94 -8.08 -3.27
N ARG A 183 -0.81 -6.96 -2.53
CA ARG A 183 -1.52 -6.78 -1.25
C ARG A 183 -3.04 -6.66 -1.41
N LEU A 184 -3.54 -6.09 -2.50
CA LEU A 184 -4.98 -6.09 -2.82
C LEU A 184 -5.51 -7.52 -2.96
N ILE A 185 -4.75 -8.40 -3.62
CA ILE A 185 -5.10 -9.81 -3.75
C ILE A 185 -5.13 -10.47 -2.37
N GLN A 186 -4.09 -10.32 -1.55
CA GLN A 186 -4.04 -10.88 -0.19
C GLN A 186 -5.22 -10.44 0.69
N VAL A 187 -5.59 -9.15 0.60
CA VAL A 187 -6.59 -8.52 1.46
C VAL A 187 -8.01 -8.79 0.99
N ARG A 188 -8.27 -8.73 -0.32
CA ARG A 188 -9.65 -8.71 -0.86
C ARG A 188 -9.98 -9.85 -1.82
N PHE A 189 -8.97 -10.44 -2.46
CA PHE A 189 -9.15 -11.47 -3.50
C PHE A 189 -8.28 -12.71 -3.24
N PRO A 190 -8.37 -13.34 -2.06
CA PRO A 190 -7.46 -14.44 -1.69
C PRO A 190 -7.50 -15.64 -2.65
N ASN A 191 -8.63 -15.84 -3.37
CA ASN A 191 -8.75 -16.88 -4.39
C ASN A 191 -7.84 -16.63 -5.61
N LEU A 192 -7.33 -15.42 -5.80
CA LEU A 192 -6.44 -15.06 -6.91
C LEU A 192 -4.95 -15.15 -6.54
N ILE A 193 -4.58 -15.61 -5.35
CA ILE A 193 -3.18 -15.74 -4.94
C ILE A 193 -2.42 -16.67 -5.88
N ASP A 194 -3.01 -17.81 -6.25
CA ASP A 194 -2.39 -18.79 -7.16
C ASP A 194 -2.31 -18.30 -8.62
N HIS A 195 -2.97 -17.20 -8.94
CA HIS A 195 -2.85 -16.52 -10.23
C HIS A 195 -1.63 -15.59 -10.31
N ILE A 196 -1.02 -15.24 -9.18
CA ILE A 196 0.15 -14.35 -9.17
C ILE A 196 1.33 -15.06 -9.85
N VAL A 197 1.92 -14.43 -10.87
CA VAL A 197 3.08 -14.99 -11.55
C VAL A 197 4.21 -15.26 -10.53
N PRO A 198 4.81 -16.49 -10.50
CA PRO A 198 5.80 -16.86 -9.50
C PRO A 198 7.21 -16.30 -9.81
N VAL A 199 7.25 -15.05 -10.29
CA VAL A 199 8.48 -14.33 -10.65
C VAL A 199 8.60 -13.06 -9.81
N SER A 200 9.77 -12.84 -9.23
CA SER A 200 10.09 -11.66 -8.41
C SER A 200 9.95 -10.36 -9.20
N ALA A 201 9.46 -9.32 -8.53
CA ALA A 201 9.36 -7.99 -9.12
C ALA A 201 10.75 -7.45 -9.54
N PRO A 202 10.84 -6.67 -10.65
CA PRO A 202 12.11 -6.16 -11.18
C PRO A 202 13.00 -5.45 -10.16
N VAL A 203 12.42 -4.66 -9.25
CA VAL A 203 13.18 -3.94 -8.22
C VAL A 203 13.94 -4.86 -7.28
N ARG A 204 13.37 -6.04 -6.95
CA ARG A 204 14.02 -7.02 -6.08
C ARG A 204 15.14 -7.76 -6.80
N VAL A 205 14.90 -8.13 -8.06
CA VAL A 205 15.93 -8.73 -8.92
C VAL A 205 17.09 -7.74 -9.11
N ALA A 206 16.80 -6.48 -9.42
CA ALA A 206 17.79 -5.40 -9.52
C ALA A 206 18.65 -5.28 -8.26
N ALA A 207 18.03 -5.28 -7.08
CA ALA A 207 18.73 -5.13 -5.81
C ALA A 207 19.73 -6.27 -5.55
N ARG A 208 19.32 -7.50 -5.83
CA ARG A 208 20.19 -8.68 -5.63
C ARG A 208 21.38 -8.67 -6.59
N ILE A 209 21.15 -8.30 -7.84
CA ILE A 209 22.22 -8.20 -8.86
C ILE A 209 23.15 -7.03 -8.51
N ALA A 210 22.61 -5.85 -8.28
CA ALA A 210 23.36 -4.64 -8.00
C ALA A 210 24.27 -4.78 -6.76
N ARG A 211 23.77 -5.39 -5.69
CA ARG A 211 24.58 -5.64 -4.47
C ARG A 211 25.76 -6.55 -4.75
N ARG A 212 25.56 -7.64 -5.51
CA ARG A 212 26.63 -8.56 -5.87
C ARG A 212 27.65 -7.88 -6.78
N GLU A 213 27.23 -7.25 -7.85
CA GLU A 213 28.12 -6.60 -8.82
C GLU A 213 28.92 -5.45 -8.19
N ALA A 214 28.27 -4.64 -7.33
CA ALA A 214 28.97 -3.58 -6.60
C ALA A 214 29.99 -4.14 -5.60
N ALA A 215 29.64 -5.21 -4.86
CA ALA A 215 30.57 -5.85 -3.94
C ALA A 215 31.82 -6.36 -4.66
N GLU A 216 31.65 -7.01 -5.81
CA GLU A 216 32.75 -7.47 -6.67
C GLU A 216 33.55 -6.31 -7.24
N LYS A 217 32.88 -5.30 -7.83
CA LYS A 217 33.52 -4.13 -8.47
C LYS A 217 34.38 -3.31 -7.51
N TYR A 218 33.89 -3.12 -6.27
CA TYR A 218 34.57 -2.26 -5.28
C TYR A 218 35.42 -3.06 -4.27
N GLY A 219 35.45 -4.39 -4.35
CA GLY A 219 36.21 -5.26 -3.45
C GLY A 219 35.76 -5.14 -1.99
N VAL A 220 34.45 -5.04 -1.75
CA VAL A 220 33.83 -4.93 -0.43
C VAL A 220 32.91 -6.11 -0.16
N ARG A 221 32.52 -6.31 1.12
CA ARG A 221 31.54 -7.32 1.45
C ARG A 221 30.14 -6.86 1.02
N PRO A 222 29.20 -7.78 0.69
CA PRO A 222 27.83 -7.43 0.30
C PRO A 222 27.08 -6.60 1.36
N ASP A 223 27.37 -6.77 2.66
CA ASP A 223 26.78 -6.02 3.76
C ASP A 223 27.31 -4.59 3.90
N GLU A 224 28.43 -4.26 3.25
CA GLU A 224 28.98 -2.90 3.15
C GLU A 224 28.38 -2.10 1.98
N VAL A 225 27.56 -2.76 1.11
CA VAL A 225 26.89 -2.13 -0.04
C VAL A 225 25.46 -1.76 0.33
N GLY A 226 25.16 -0.46 0.35
CA GLY A 226 23.81 0.06 0.49
C GLY A 226 23.11 0.19 -0.85
N VAL A 227 21.94 -0.41 -1.00
CA VAL A 227 21.16 -0.41 -2.24
C VAL A 227 19.84 0.34 -2.00
N PHE A 228 19.66 1.47 -2.70
CA PHE A 228 18.54 2.39 -2.48
C PHE A 228 17.66 2.54 -3.71
N PHE A 229 16.37 2.26 -3.55
CA PHE A 229 15.40 2.40 -4.62
C PHE A 229 14.85 3.83 -4.71
N LEU A 230 14.89 4.43 -5.90
CA LEU A 230 14.27 5.73 -6.16
C LEU A 230 12.79 5.51 -6.51
N SER A 231 11.94 5.66 -5.50
CA SER A 231 10.58 5.14 -5.51
C SER A 231 9.53 6.11 -6.05
N PRO A 232 8.62 5.66 -6.96
CA PRO A 232 7.47 6.44 -7.39
C PRO A 232 6.25 6.33 -6.44
N CYS A 233 6.24 5.38 -5.48
CA CYS A 233 5.03 5.10 -4.72
C CYS A 233 5.31 4.53 -3.32
N PRO A 234 4.37 4.74 -2.34
CA PRO A 234 4.50 4.24 -0.98
C PRO A 234 4.42 2.72 -0.87
N ALA A 235 3.66 2.03 -1.74
CA ALA A 235 3.56 0.58 -1.70
C ALA A 235 4.92 -0.12 -1.90
N LYS A 236 5.80 0.43 -2.71
CA LYS A 236 7.17 -0.07 -2.87
C LYS A 236 8.04 0.22 -1.64
N VAL A 237 7.84 1.36 -0.97
CA VAL A 237 8.50 1.66 0.32
C VAL A 237 8.11 0.61 1.36
N THR A 238 6.82 0.32 1.48
CA THR A 238 6.31 -0.73 2.37
C THR A 238 6.85 -2.11 1.99
N ALA A 239 6.81 -2.49 0.70
CA ALA A 239 7.29 -3.79 0.24
C ALA A 239 8.81 -4.02 0.41
N ILE A 240 9.60 -2.97 0.56
CA ILE A 240 11.02 -3.06 0.89
C ILE A 240 11.20 -3.43 2.36
N ARG A 241 10.42 -2.85 3.27
CA ARG A 241 10.51 -3.08 4.71
C ARG A 241 9.74 -4.31 5.17
N GLU A 242 8.59 -4.57 4.55
CA GLU A 242 7.68 -5.70 4.83
C GLU A 242 7.45 -6.48 3.53
N PRO A 243 8.43 -7.26 3.08
CA PRO A 243 8.36 -7.97 1.80
C PRO A 243 7.38 -9.15 1.85
N VAL A 244 6.49 -9.24 0.85
CA VAL A 244 5.53 -10.34 0.67
C VAL A 244 6.13 -11.39 -0.26
N GLY A 245 6.11 -12.66 0.17
CA GLY A 245 6.70 -13.77 -0.59
C GLY A 245 8.22 -13.95 -0.41
N TYR A 246 8.81 -13.33 0.63
CA TYR A 246 10.27 -13.36 0.87
C TYR A 246 10.62 -13.38 2.36
N LEU A 247 11.81 -13.92 2.68
CA LEU A 247 12.31 -14.06 4.04
C LEU A 247 12.83 -12.74 4.64
N GLY A 248 13.20 -11.77 3.80
CA GLY A 248 13.72 -10.50 4.28
C GLY A 248 13.90 -9.44 3.18
N PRO A 249 14.29 -8.21 3.55
CA PRO A 249 14.52 -7.14 2.60
C PRO A 249 15.73 -7.41 1.70
N ALA A 250 15.62 -7.05 0.42
CA ALA A 250 16.75 -7.07 -0.53
C ALA A 250 17.39 -5.70 -0.69
N LEU A 251 16.72 -4.64 -0.26
CA LEU A 251 17.12 -3.23 -0.35
C LEU A 251 17.29 -2.67 1.08
N ASP A 252 18.11 -1.63 1.19
CA ASP A 252 18.38 -0.95 2.46
C ASP A 252 17.49 0.27 2.66
N GLY A 253 16.92 0.81 1.58
CA GLY A 253 15.99 1.93 1.67
C GLY A 253 15.28 2.26 0.37
N ALA A 254 14.32 3.18 0.49
CA ALA A 254 13.57 3.74 -0.62
C ALA A 254 13.42 5.25 -0.46
N ILE A 255 13.91 6.00 -1.44
CA ILE A 255 13.90 7.46 -1.47
C ILE A 255 12.83 7.90 -2.49
N PRO A 256 11.89 8.80 -2.13
CA PRO A 256 10.89 9.30 -3.07
C PRO A 256 11.53 10.04 -4.26
N ILE A 257 11.05 9.79 -5.46
CA ILE A 257 11.46 10.54 -6.65
C ILE A 257 11.24 12.04 -6.44
N ALA A 258 10.12 12.42 -5.82
CA ALA A 258 9.78 13.82 -5.55
C ALA A 258 10.85 14.54 -4.70
N ASP A 259 11.46 13.82 -3.74
CA ASP A 259 12.43 14.43 -2.80
C ASP A 259 13.79 14.69 -3.47
N ILE A 260 14.19 13.82 -4.40
CA ILE A 260 15.49 13.96 -5.10
C ILE A 260 15.38 14.72 -6.41
N PHE A 261 14.17 14.92 -6.96
CA PHE A 261 14.00 15.51 -8.29
C PHE A 261 14.65 16.87 -8.45
N GLY A 262 14.49 17.76 -7.47
CA GLY A 262 15.07 19.09 -7.51
C GLY A 262 16.62 19.09 -7.60
N PRO A 263 17.33 18.43 -6.68
CA PRO A 263 18.79 18.24 -6.77
C PRO A 263 19.21 17.56 -8.05
N LEU A 264 18.55 16.47 -8.46
CA LEU A 264 18.88 15.71 -9.66
C LEU A 264 18.68 16.54 -10.93
N ALA A 265 17.62 17.32 -11.04
CA ALA A 265 17.39 18.19 -12.18
C ALA A 265 18.49 19.28 -12.33
N ARG A 266 19.04 19.76 -11.21
CA ARG A 266 20.21 20.66 -11.25
C ARG A 266 21.46 19.96 -11.78
N ALA A 267 21.74 18.74 -11.30
CA ALA A 267 22.87 17.93 -11.77
C ALA A 267 22.76 17.62 -13.27
N VAL A 268 21.58 17.19 -13.73
CA VAL A 268 21.31 16.92 -15.16
C VAL A 268 21.51 18.17 -16.01
N ARG A 269 21.04 19.34 -15.57
CA ARG A 269 21.26 20.61 -16.32
C ARG A 269 22.73 20.97 -16.43
N ALA A 270 23.50 20.78 -15.36
CA ALA A 270 24.96 21.06 -15.38
C ALA A 270 25.73 20.16 -16.35
N ARG A 271 25.17 19.00 -16.70
CA ARG A 271 25.78 18.03 -17.64
C ARG A 271 25.33 18.17 -19.10
N ARG A 272 24.38 19.07 -19.43
CA ARG A 272 23.82 19.21 -20.79
C ARG A 272 24.86 19.48 -21.86
N SER A 273 26.01 20.09 -21.53
CA SER A 273 27.11 20.39 -22.45
C SER A 273 28.28 19.42 -22.35
N GLN A 274 28.19 18.37 -21.55
CA GLN A 274 29.26 17.38 -21.39
C GLN A 274 29.04 16.24 -22.39
N GLU A 275 30.06 15.95 -23.18
CA GLU A 275 30.07 14.77 -24.06
C GLU A 275 30.60 13.55 -23.29
N GLY A 276 29.95 12.41 -23.49
CA GLY A 276 30.29 11.13 -22.87
C GLY A 276 29.66 10.94 -21.48
N GLY A 277 29.11 9.76 -21.24
CA GLY A 277 28.53 9.33 -19.95
C GLY A 277 29.51 8.54 -19.11
N LYS A 278 29.31 8.55 -17.79
CA LYS A 278 30.07 7.74 -16.83
C LYS A 278 29.39 6.39 -16.58
N VAL A 279 28.07 6.37 -16.56
CA VAL A 279 27.25 5.17 -16.34
C VAL A 279 26.77 4.65 -17.69
N LYS A 280 26.98 3.38 -17.98
CA LYS A 280 26.45 2.75 -19.20
C LYS A 280 24.94 2.59 -19.12
N VAL A 281 24.24 2.89 -20.22
CA VAL A 281 22.83 2.53 -20.40
C VAL A 281 22.76 1.03 -20.70
N THR A 282 22.18 0.25 -19.80
CA THR A 282 22.13 -1.21 -19.89
C THR A 282 20.75 -1.75 -20.19
N ALA A 283 19.71 -0.95 -19.95
CA ALA A 283 18.31 -1.30 -20.20
C ALA A 283 17.92 -1.15 -21.66
N SER A 284 17.01 -2.00 -22.12
CA SER A 284 16.31 -1.80 -23.38
C SER A 284 15.16 -0.79 -23.23
N GLY A 285 14.69 -0.26 -24.36
CA GLY A 285 13.49 0.55 -24.38
C GLY A 285 12.24 -0.18 -23.86
N LEU A 286 12.15 -1.50 -24.02
CA LEU A 286 11.07 -2.32 -23.45
C LEU A 286 11.15 -2.34 -21.92
N GLY A 287 12.33 -2.49 -21.34
CA GLY A 287 12.53 -2.41 -19.88
C GLY A 287 12.16 -1.04 -19.32
N VAL A 288 12.54 0.05 -20.00
CA VAL A 288 12.10 1.42 -19.67
C VAL A 288 10.57 1.53 -19.77
N GLY A 289 9.98 0.88 -20.76
CA GLY A 289 8.53 0.84 -21.02
C GLY A 289 7.69 0.34 -19.85
N TRP A 290 8.24 -0.49 -18.97
CA TRP A 290 7.54 -1.01 -17.78
C TRP A 290 7.04 0.07 -16.81
N ALA A 291 7.55 1.30 -16.93
CA ALA A 291 7.07 2.43 -16.12
C ALA A 291 5.62 2.83 -16.39
N ARG A 292 5.10 2.54 -17.57
CA ARG A 292 3.76 2.91 -18.02
C ARG A 292 2.80 1.72 -18.07
N ALA A 293 1.52 1.98 -17.98
CA ALA A 293 0.50 0.96 -18.24
C ALA A 293 0.61 0.44 -19.68
N GLY A 294 0.54 -0.87 -19.85
CA GLY A 294 0.73 -1.60 -21.10
C GLY A 294 2.21 -1.85 -21.46
N GLY A 295 3.17 -1.39 -20.66
CA GLY A 295 4.59 -1.56 -20.93
C GLY A 295 5.09 -2.97 -20.65
N GLU A 296 4.67 -3.57 -19.56
CA GLU A 296 4.95 -4.96 -19.21
C GLU A 296 4.34 -5.90 -20.26
N ASN A 297 3.06 -5.71 -20.60
CA ASN A 297 2.40 -6.48 -21.66
C ASN A 297 3.10 -6.35 -23.01
N GLN A 298 3.55 -5.15 -23.37
CA GLN A 298 4.31 -4.95 -24.60
C GLN A 298 5.63 -5.74 -24.58
N ALA A 299 6.31 -5.77 -23.41
CA ALA A 299 7.56 -6.51 -23.25
C ALA A 299 7.34 -8.03 -23.26
N VAL A 300 6.33 -8.53 -22.52
CA VAL A 300 5.99 -9.96 -22.45
C VAL A 300 5.45 -10.48 -23.78
N ALA A 301 4.71 -9.66 -24.53
CA ALA A 301 4.27 -9.90 -25.92
C ALA A 301 3.48 -11.20 -26.16
N LEU A 302 2.53 -11.52 -25.25
CA LEU A 302 1.59 -12.63 -25.42
C LEU A 302 0.37 -12.17 -26.23
N GLY A 303 -0.27 -13.10 -26.96
CA GLY A 303 -1.42 -12.76 -27.80
C GLY A 303 -2.70 -12.44 -27.01
N ARG A 304 -2.93 -13.11 -25.86
CA ARG A 304 -4.15 -12.99 -25.06
C ARG A 304 -3.86 -12.36 -23.70
N GLN A 305 -3.66 -11.06 -23.72
CA GLN A 305 -3.29 -10.30 -22.53
C GLN A 305 -4.05 -8.98 -22.45
N ILE A 306 -4.29 -8.49 -21.22
CA ILE A 306 -4.83 -7.16 -20.97
C ILE A 306 -3.95 -6.38 -20.01
N SER A 307 -3.98 -5.05 -20.14
CA SER A 307 -3.39 -4.13 -19.17
C SER A 307 -4.49 -3.31 -18.53
N VAL A 308 -4.50 -3.27 -17.21
CA VAL A 308 -5.44 -2.48 -16.42
C VAL A 308 -4.69 -1.60 -15.42
N ASP A 309 -5.06 -0.33 -15.37
CA ASP A 309 -4.48 0.67 -14.50
C ASP A 309 -5.55 1.47 -13.73
N GLY A 310 -5.17 1.92 -12.53
CA GLY A 310 -6.12 2.45 -11.56
C GLY A 310 -6.75 1.37 -10.69
N VAL A 311 -6.54 1.48 -9.37
CA VAL A 311 -6.90 0.43 -8.41
C VAL A 311 -8.37 0.00 -8.45
N HIS A 312 -9.29 0.93 -8.73
CA HIS A 312 -10.73 0.61 -8.84
C HIS A 312 -11.04 -0.18 -10.12
N ASN A 313 -10.35 0.09 -11.23
CA ASN A 313 -10.47 -0.69 -12.45
C ASN A 313 -9.91 -2.11 -12.25
N VAL A 314 -8.76 -2.21 -11.54
CA VAL A 314 -8.15 -3.50 -11.18
C VAL A 314 -9.13 -4.37 -10.38
N ILE A 315 -9.85 -3.78 -9.41
CA ILE A 315 -10.89 -4.47 -8.65
C ILE A 315 -11.95 -5.06 -9.58
N GLY A 316 -12.49 -4.28 -10.51
CA GLY A 316 -13.50 -4.76 -11.45
C GLY A 316 -13.01 -5.94 -12.31
N ILE A 317 -11.76 -5.89 -12.77
CA ILE A 317 -11.14 -7.00 -13.51
C ILE A 317 -10.95 -8.24 -12.62
N PHE A 318 -10.56 -8.08 -11.37
CA PHE A 318 -10.39 -9.21 -10.44
C PHE A 318 -11.74 -9.87 -10.11
N GLU A 319 -12.79 -9.09 -9.92
CA GLU A 319 -14.15 -9.61 -9.78
C GLU A 319 -14.62 -10.38 -11.02
N ASP A 320 -14.25 -9.93 -12.22
CA ASP A 320 -14.56 -10.65 -13.46
C ASP A 320 -13.74 -11.94 -13.63
N ILE A 321 -12.48 -11.99 -13.14
CA ILE A 321 -11.70 -13.22 -13.10
C ILE A 321 -12.33 -14.23 -12.14
N GLU A 322 -12.69 -13.83 -10.90
CA GLU A 322 -13.35 -14.72 -9.94
C GLU A 322 -14.69 -15.26 -10.44
N ARG A 323 -15.42 -14.46 -11.24
CA ARG A 323 -16.66 -14.90 -11.89
C ARG A 323 -16.44 -15.77 -13.14
N GLY A 324 -15.19 -16.08 -13.50
CA GLY A 324 -14.82 -16.89 -14.67
C GLY A 324 -15.05 -16.21 -16.03
N ARG A 325 -15.32 -14.89 -16.08
CA ARG A 325 -15.61 -14.16 -17.32
C ARG A 325 -14.38 -13.96 -18.22
N LEU A 326 -13.17 -14.05 -17.66
CA LEU A 326 -11.91 -13.79 -18.35
C LEU A 326 -11.05 -15.04 -18.54
N SER A 327 -11.66 -16.23 -18.59
CA SER A 327 -10.97 -17.52 -18.74
C SER A 327 -10.15 -17.66 -20.03
N GLY A 328 -10.40 -16.81 -21.03
CA GLY A 328 -9.67 -16.80 -22.31
C GLY A 328 -8.33 -16.06 -22.28
N LEU A 329 -7.98 -15.37 -21.18
CA LEU A 329 -6.74 -14.60 -21.06
C LEU A 329 -5.58 -15.47 -20.55
N ASP A 330 -4.37 -15.14 -21.01
CA ASP A 330 -3.14 -15.74 -20.51
C ASP A 330 -2.49 -14.88 -19.42
N TYR A 331 -2.54 -13.55 -19.56
CA TYR A 331 -1.83 -12.62 -18.69
C TYR A 331 -2.59 -11.32 -18.44
N VAL A 332 -2.48 -10.82 -17.21
CA VAL A 332 -3.04 -9.54 -16.77
C VAL A 332 -1.94 -8.68 -16.17
N GLU A 333 -1.57 -7.59 -16.84
CA GLU A 333 -0.80 -6.51 -16.24
C GLU A 333 -1.74 -5.65 -15.42
N ALA A 334 -1.58 -5.65 -14.08
CA ALA A 334 -2.44 -4.91 -13.17
C ALA A 334 -1.62 -3.87 -12.37
N LEU A 335 -1.97 -2.60 -12.49
CA LEU A 335 -1.26 -1.48 -11.88
C LEU A 335 -2.22 -0.60 -11.05
N ALA A 336 -1.88 -0.35 -9.78
CA ALA A 336 -2.75 0.44 -8.89
C ALA A 336 -2.86 1.92 -9.27
N CYS A 337 -1.85 2.50 -9.93
CA CYS A 337 -1.82 3.92 -10.29
C CYS A 337 -2.28 4.13 -11.74
N THR A 338 -3.12 5.16 -11.99
CA THR A 338 -3.50 5.56 -13.34
C THR A 338 -2.28 6.00 -14.15
N GLY A 339 -2.11 5.41 -15.33
CA GLY A 339 -0.96 5.61 -16.20
C GLY A 339 0.22 4.69 -15.92
N GLY A 340 0.17 3.86 -14.87
CA GLY A 340 1.26 3.00 -14.42
C GLY A 340 2.12 3.65 -13.32
N CYS A 341 3.35 3.18 -13.15
CA CYS A 341 4.27 3.69 -12.12
C CYS A 341 4.60 5.18 -12.28
N VAL A 342 4.54 5.72 -13.49
CA VAL A 342 4.70 7.18 -13.76
C VAL A 342 3.61 8.03 -13.10
N GLY A 343 2.47 7.43 -12.74
CA GLY A 343 1.38 8.08 -12.01
C GLY A 343 1.43 7.87 -10.50
N GLY A 344 2.53 7.37 -9.95
CA GLY A 344 2.72 7.20 -8.51
C GLY A 344 2.68 8.52 -7.74
N VAL A 345 2.21 8.50 -6.50
CA VAL A 345 2.04 9.72 -5.68
C VAL A 345 3.36 10.33 -5.18
N LEU A 346 4.49 9.67 -5.39
CA LEU A 346 5.84 10.15 -5.07
C LEU A 346 6.61 10.60 -6.33
N THR A 347 5.92 10.83 -7.44
CA THR A 347 6.45 11.46 -8.67
C THR A 347 6.09 12.95 -8.72
N VAL A 348 6.66 13.68 -9.68
CA VAL A 348 6.47 15.15 -9.79
C VAL A 348 5.72 15.56 -11.05
N GLU A 349 5.87 14.80 -12.15
CA GLU A 349 5.27 15.14 -13.43
C GLU A 349 3.83 14.61 -13.54
N ASN A 350 3.01 15.24 -14.35
CA ASN A 350 1.70 14.74 -14.72
C ASN A 350 1.80 13.36 -15.38
N SER A 351 1.00 12.39 -14.89
CA SER A 351 1.09 10.98 -15.33
C SER A 351 0.88 10.78 -16.84
N PHE A 352 0.05 11.59 -17.49
CA PHE A 352 -0.20 11.49 -18.92
C PHE A 352 0.99 12.01 -19.73
N ILE A 353 1.63 13.10 -19.27
CA ILE A 353 2.85 13.64 -19.86
C ILE A 353 4.00 12.66 -19.70
N ALA A 354 4.22 12.17 -18.46
CA ALA A 354 5.26 11.20 -18.17
C ALA A 354 5.07 9.88 -18.96
N ARG A 355 3.82 9.39 -19.09
CA ARG A 355 3.48 8.22 -19.91
C ARG A 355 3.85 8.42 -21.39
N ARG A 356 3.55 9.61 -21.96
CA ARG A 356 3.95 9.95 -23.33
C ARG A 356 5.48 9.90 -23.50
N ARG A 357 6.22 10.50 -22.55
CA ARG A 357 7.69 10.52 -22.58
C ARG A 357 8.27 9.11 -22.51
N ILE A 358 7.80 8.28 -21.59
CA ILE A 358 8.22 6.87 -21.53
C ILE A 358 7.95 6.13 -22.85
N ARG A 359 6.80 6.36 -23.49
CA ARG A 359 6.51 5.76 -24.80
C ARG A 359 7.56 6.13 -25.86
N ILE A 360 7.97 7.40 -25.89
CA ILE A 360 9.03 7.86 -26.79
C ILE A 360 10.37 7.19 -26.46
N LEU A 361 10.70 7.08 -25.16
CA LEU A 361 11.94 6.43 -24.73
C LEU A 361 11.93 4.92 -25.06
N THR A 362 10.79 4.26 -25.04
CA THR A 362 10.66 2.84 -25.44
C THR A 362 11.17 2.59 -26.87
N GLU A 363 11.04 3.58 -27.76
CA GLU A 363 11.49 3.48 -29.16
C GLU A 363 12.96 3.91 -29.36
N LYS A 364 13.50 4.73 -28.43
CA LYS A 364 14.80 5.40 -28.61
C LYS A 364 15.93 4.80 -27.78
N VAL A 365 15.60 4.16 -26.65
CA VAL A 365 16.61 3.64 -25.73
C VAL A 365 17.05 2.26 -26.17
N HIS A 366 18.36 2.12 -26.33
CA HIS A 366 19.03 0.85 -26.64
C HIS A 366 20.17 0.64 -25.66
N PRO A 367 20.42 -0.62 -25.23
CA PRO A 367 21.59 -0.93 -24.42
C PRO A 367 22.88 -0.59 -25.22
N GLU A 368 23.91 -0.14 -24.51
CA GLU A 368 25.20 0.09 -25.09
C GLU A 368 25.86 -1.19 -25.61
N GLU A 369 26.79 -1.05 -26.52
CA GLU A 369 27.53 -2.17 -27.09
C GLU A 369 28.27 -2.96 -26.02
N GLY A 370 28.23 -4.28 -26.13
CA GLY A 370 28.83 -5.22 -25.16
C GLY A 370 27.96 -5.55 -23.93
N VAL A 371 26.75 -5.01 -23.84
CA VAL A 371 25.76 -5.44 -22.83
C VAL A 371 25.15 -6.77 -23.28
N PRO A 372 25.20 -7.86 -22.45
CA PRO A 372 24.58 -9.13 -22.81
C PRO A 372 23.07 -8.99 -23.05
N THR A 373 22.53 -9.76 -24.00
CA THR A 373 21.09 -9.82 -24.20
C THR A 373 20.38 -10.32 -22.93
N PRO A 374 19.09 -9.99 -22.71
CA PRO A 374 18.36 -10.47 -21.56
C PRO A 374 18.36 -12.01 -21.45
N GLU A 375 18.26 -12.71 -22.58
CA GLU A 375 18.27 -14.18 -22.68
C GLU A 375 19.63 -14.77 -22.30
N GLU A 376 20.74 -14.16 -22.71
CA GLU A 376 22.10 -14.58 -22.33
C GLU A 376 22.33 -14.35 -20.84
N ALA A 377 21.96 -13.17 -20.34
CA ALA A 377 22.10 -12.82 -18.95
C ALA A 377 21.29 -13.76 -18.02
N VAL A 378 20.04 -14.04 -18.37
CA VAL A 378 19.18 -14.96 -17.62
C VAL A 378 19.74 -16.38 -17.58
N ARG A 379 20.32 -16.86 -18.71
CA ARG A 379 20.96 -18.20 -18.75
C ARG A 379 22.19 -18.32 -17.84
N ALA A 380 22.90 -17.22 -17.62
CA ALA A 380 24.08 -17.18 -16.76
C ALA A 380 23.74 -16.99 -15.27
N MET A 381 22.50 -16.67 -14.92
CA MET A 381 22.07 -16.38 -13.56
C MET A 381 21.35 -17.56 -12.89
N ASP A 382 21.45 -17.64 -11.57
CA ASP A 382 20.69 -18.59 -10.75
C ASP A 382 19.18 -18.28 -10.82
N ASP A 383 18.36 -19.31 -11.08
CA ASP A 383 16.89 -19.20 -11.13
C ASP A 383 16.30 -18.67 -9.81
N ALA A 384 16.93 -18.96 -8.68
CA ALA A 384 16.51 -18.51 -7.35
C ALA A 384 16.48 -16.97 -7.23
N LEU A 385 17.25 -16.22 -8.04
CA LEU A 385 17.20 -14.76 -8.09
C LEU A 385 15.82 -14.22 -8.50
N PHE A 386 15.09 -15.01 -9.28
CA PHE A 386 13.84 -14.61 -9.92
C PHE A 386 12.59 -15.17 -9.21
N ARG A 387 12.74 -15.97 -8.14
CA ARG A 387 11.61 -16.63 -7.48
C ARG A 387 11.23 -15.99 -6.15
N HIS A 388 9.98 -16.17 -5.76
CA HIS A 388 9.55 -15.99 -4.39
C HIS A 388 10.24 -17.01 -3.49
N GLU A 389 10.58 -16.64 -2.27
CA GLU A 389 11.30 -17.50 -1.30
C GLU A 389 10.32 -18.28 -0.40
N VAL A 390 9.14 -17.69 -0.18
CA VAL A 390 8.05 -18.28 0.60
C VAL A 390 6.71 -18.03 -0.11
N PRO A 391 5.69 -18.85 0.16
CA PRO A 391 4.35 -18.63 -0.38
C PRO A 391 3.80 -17.25 -0.01
N ILE A 392 2.95 -16.71 -0.88
CA ILE A 392 2.15 -15.53 -0.57
C ILE A 392 0.89 -16.00 0.14
N GLU A 393 0.70 -15.58 1.40
CA GLU A 393 -0.43 -16.00 2.23
C GLU A 393 -1.56 -14.95 2.20
N PRO A 394 -2.83 -15.37 2.31
CA PRO A 394 -3.94 -14.44 2.45
C PRO A 394 -3.91 -13.68 3.78
N THR A 395 -4.45 -12.47 3.81
CA THR A 395 -4.59 -11.70 5.02
C THR A 395 -6.04 -11.78 5.53
N ALA A 396 -6.24 -12.23 6.78
CA ALA A 396 -7.58 -12.39 7.37
C ALA A 396 -8.23 -11.05 7.77
N SER A 397 -8.09 -10.00 6.95
CA SER A 397 -8.49 -8.62 7.25
C SER A 397 -10.01 -8.41 7.33
N PHE A 398 -10.80 -9.27 6.65
CA PHE A 398 -12.26 -9.23 6.66
C PHE A 398 -12.88 -10.34 7.53
N ALA A 399 -12.08 -11.21 8.15
CA ALA A 399 -12.61 -12.22 9.05
C ALA A 399 -13.32 -11.58 10.25
N LEU A 400 -14.54 -12.00 10.52
CA LEU A 400 -15.35 -11.49 11.66
C LEU A 400 -14.96 -12.15 12.97
N ALA A 401 -14.44 -13.38 12.94
CA ALA A 401 -13.92 -14.11 14.10
C ALA A 401 -12.93 -15.20 13.64
N GLY A 402 -12.09 -15.69 14.57
CA GLY A 402 -11.19 -16.83 14.31
C GLY A 402 -11.90 -18.19 14.35
N ASP A 403 -13.03 -18.31 15.07
CA ASP A 403 -13.85 -19.52 15.12
C ASP A 403 -15.02 -19.42 14.13
N MET A 404 -15.29 -20.51 13.39
CA MET A 404 -16.33 -20.57 12.36
C MET A 404 -17.73 -20.34 12.94
N ARG A 405 -18.06 -20.88 14.09
CA ARG A 405 -19.39 -20.72 14.71
C ARG A 405 -19.64 -19.27 15.12
N GLU A 406 -18.61 -18.63 15.68
CA GLU A 406 -18.67 -17.23 16.04
C GLU A 406 -18.73 -16.35 14.78
N ALA A 407 -17.99 -16.68 13.73
CA ALA A 407 -18.02 -15.97 12.45
C ALA A 407 -19.43 -16.00 11.83
N ILE A 408 -20.11 -17.15 11.85
CA ILE A 408 -21.51 -17.29 11.37
C ILE A 408 -22.46 -16.40 12.20
N ARG A 409 -22.40 -16.47 13.52
CA ARG A 409 -23.26 -15.62 14.39
C ARG A 409 -23.02 -14.13 14.15
N ARG A 410 -21.78 -13.73 13.93
CA ARG A 410 -21.44 -12.34 13.63
C ARG A 410 -21.90 -11.94 12.25
N MET A 411 -21.89 -12.84 11.28
CA MET A 411 -22.43 -12.59 9.94
C MET A 411 -23.94 -12.38 9.99
N GLU A 412 -24.69 -13.27 10.68
CA GLU A 412 -26.14 -13.12 10.87
C GLU A 412 -26.49 -11.77 11.54
N ARG A 413 -25.71 -11.39 12.56
CA ARG A 413 -25.87 -10.09 13.22
C ARG A 413 -25.55 -8.92 12.28
N LEU A 414 -24.52 -9.05 11.46
CA LEU A 414 -24.13 -8.03 10.45
C LEU A 414 -25.28 -7.82 9.45
N GLU A 415 -25.83 -8.90 8.92
CA GLU A 415 -26.96 -8.84 7.99
C GLU A 415 -28.20 -8.16 8.62
N ALA A 416 -28.52 -8.49 9.86
CA ALA A 416 -29.61 -7.87 10.60
C ALA A 416 -29.40 -6.37 10.80
N ILE A 417 -28.19 -5.94 11.15
CA ILE A 417 -27.83 -4.52 11.29
C ILE A 417 -27.90 -3.83 9.93
N LEU A 418 -27.35 -4.44 8.90
CA LEU A 418 -27.31 -3.87 7.55
C LEU A 418 -28.72 -3.64 6.99
N ALA A 419 -29.66 -4.55 7.27
CA ALA A 419 -31.07 -4.39 6.89
C ALA A 419 -31.74 -3.19 7.56
N GLY A 420 -31.24 -2.74 8.72
CA GLY A 420 -31.71 -1.54 9.44
C GLY A 420 -31.07 -0.24 8.99
N LEU A 421 -30.00 -0.31 8.19
CA LEU A 421 -29.27 0.86 7.67
C LEU A 421 -29.87 1.33 6.32
N PRO A 422 -29.71 2.63 5.97
CA PRO A 422 -30.35 3.21 4.77
C PRO A 422 -29.74 2.76 3.43
N GLY A 423 -28.60 2.07 3.40
CA GLY A 423 -27.92 1.61 2.18
C GLY A 423 -27.35 2.73 1.28
N LEU A 424 -27.21 3.97 1.80
CA LEU A 424 -26.77 5.13 1.02
C LEU A 424 -25.26 5.25 0.87
N ASP A 425 -24.50 4.53 1.65
CA ASP A 425 -23.04 4.57 1.67
C ASP A 425 -22.45 5.99 1.73
N CYS A 426 -23.12 6.92 2.41
CA CYS A 426 -22.80 8.34 2.38
C CYS A 426 -21.48 8.71 3.09
N GLY A 427 -21.00 7.87 4.02
CA GLY A 427 -19.78 8.09 4.78
C GLY A 427 -19.90 9.06 5.96
N SER A 428 -21.08 9.65 6.23
CA SER A 428 -21.28 10.64 7.30
C SER A 428 -21.04 10.08 8.71
N CYS A 429 -21.20 8.77 8.89
CA CYS A 429 -20.89 8.05 10.14
C CYS A 429 -19.37 7.80 10.33
N GLY A 430 -18.53 8.16 9.33
CA GLY A 430 -17.11 7.91 9.35
C GLY A 430 -16.67 6.53 8.82
N ALA A 431 -17.61 5.66 8.45
CA ALA A 431 -17.35 4.42 7.72
C ALA A 431 -17.56 4.63 6.20
N PRO A 432 -16.84 3.94 5.30
CA PRO A 432 -16.95 4.14 3.85
C PRO A 432 -18.28 3.69 3.26
N THR A 433 -18.88 2.63 3.81
CA THR A 433 -20.12 2.01 3.36
C THR A 433 -21.02 1.67 4.56
N CYS A 434 -22.29 1.42 4.33
CA CYS A 434 -23.20 0.92 5.35
C CYS A 434 -22.77 -0.48 5.85
N GLN A 435 -22.24 -1.31 4.96
CA GLN A 435 -21.66 -2.60 5.33
C GLN A 435 -20.46 -2.44 6.27
N ALA A 436 -19.54 -1.53 5.98
CA ALA A 436 -18.40 -1.24 6.84
C ALA A 436 -18.82 -0.73 8.23
N LEU A 437 -19.90 0.08 8.31
CA LEU A 437 -20.48 0.47 9.59
C LEU A 437 -21.05 -0.74 10.34
N ALA A 438 -21.80 -1.62 9.65
CA ALA A 438 -22.34 -2.83 10.27
C ALA A 438 -21.23 -3.76 10.78
N GLU A 439 -20.11 -3.89 10.05
CA GLU A 439 -18.93 -4.62 10.51
C GLU A 439 -18.33 -3.99 11.78
N ASP A 440 -18.16 -2.67 11.81
CA ASP A 440 -17.64 -1.93 12.97
C ASP A 440 -18.54 -2.12 14.18
N ILE A 441 -19.89 -2.11 14.00
CA ILE A 441 -20.86 -2.37 15.09
C ILE A 441 -20.74 -3.81 15.60
N VAL A 442 -20.61 -4.80 14.73
CA VAL A 442 -20.43 -6.21 15.12
C VAL A 442 -19.13 -6.42 15.87
N ARG A 443 -18.07 -5.67 15.54
CA ARG A 443 -16.78 -5.67 16.24
C ARG A 443 -16.80 -4.89 17.56
N GLY A 444 -17.86 -4.11 17.83
CA GLY A 444 -17.97 -3.25 19.01
C GLY A 444 -17.21 -1.92 18.89
N GLU A 445 -16.83 -1.53 17.68
CA GLU A 445 -16.09 -0.29 17.36
C GLU A 445 -17.00 0.88 17.00
N ALA A 446 -18.31 0.61 16.80
CA ALA A 446 -19.33 1.59 16.44
C ALA A 446 -20.70 1.19 17.02
N VAL A 447 -21.67 2.12 16.95
CA VAL A 447 -23.07 1.88 17.33
C VAL A 447 -24.02 2.29 16.20
N GLU A 448 -25.24 1.74 16.20
CA GLU A 448 -26.23 2.02 15.14
C GLU A 448 -26.54 3.53 15.00
N THR A 449 -26.54 4.25 16.13
CA THR A 449 -26.80 5.69 16.16
C THR A 449 -25.65 6.56 15.64
N ASP A 450 -24.52 5.97 15.26
CA ASP A 450 -23.49 6.69 14.49
C ASP A 450 -24.00 6.98 13.07
N CYS A 451 -24.94 6.18 12.54
CA CYS A 451 -25.66 6.52 11.32
C CYS A 451 -26.59 7.71 11.58
N VAL A 452 -26.36 8.83 10.90
CA VAL A 452 -27.13 10.07 11.05
C VAL A 452 -28.63 9.86 10.75
N PHE A 453 -28.97 8.97 9.82
CA PHE A 453 -30.36 8.65 9.48
C PHE A 453 -31.04 7.83 10.58
N VAL A 454 -30.35 6.84 11.15
CA VAL A 454 -30.84 6.04 12.30
C VAL A 454 -30.99 6.93 13.52
N LEU A 455 -30.00 7.77 13.79
CA LEU A 455 -30.06 8.74 14.90
C LEU A 455 -31.26 9.67 14.76
N ARG A 456 -31.45 10.28 13.57
CA ARG A 456 -32.61 11.16 13.30
C ARG A 456 -33.93 10.44 13.54
N ALA A 457 -34.08 9.24 13.01
CA ALA A 457 -35.30 8.45 13.19
C ALA A 457 -35.58 8.11 14.66
N ARG A 458 -34.51 7.80 15.43
CA ARG A 458 -34.63 7.52 16.87
C ARG A 458 -35.01 8.77 17.69
N VAL A 459 -34.40 9.92 17.36
CA VAL A 459 -34.76 11.21 17.99
C VAL A 459 -36.21 11.58 17.71
N GLN A 460 -36.70 11.43 16.49
CA GLN A 460 -38.09 11.70 16.13
C GLN A 460 -39.07 10.79 16.89
N ARG A 461 -38.75 9.49 17.01
CA ARG A 461 -39.57 8.56 17.79
C ARG A 461 -39.63 8.94 19.25
N LEU A 462 -38.49 9.24 19.88
CA LEU A 462 -38.44 9.66 21.28
C LEU A 462 -39.20 10.98 21.50
N ALA A 463 -39.12 11.93 20.58
CA ALA A 463 -39.90 13.18 20.66
C ALA A 463 -41.40 12.93 20.58
N SER A 464 -41.83 12.00 19.71
CA SER A 464 -43.26 11.58 19.67
C SER A 464 -43.74 10.91 20.96
N GLU A 465 -42.94 9.96 21.47
CA GLU A 465 -43.24 9.26 22.73
C GLU A 465 -43.32 10.24 23.93
N LEU A 466 -42.40 11.22 24.01
CA LEU A 466 -42.45 12.27 25.02
C LEU A 466 -43.69 13.13 24.89
N GLY A 467 -44.09 13.50 23.67
CA GLY A 467 -45.34 14.23 23.40
C GLY A 467 -46.58 13.45 23.89
N GLU A 468 -46.65 12.15 23.55
CA GLU A 468 -47.75 11.29 24.01
C GLU A 468 -47.80 11.11 25.54
N LEU A 469 -46.63 10.96 26.17
CA LEU A 469 -46.55 10.84 27.64
C LEU A 469 -46.92 12.16 28.33
N SER A 470 -46.49 13.29 27.79
CA SER A 470 -46.87 14.63 28.28
C SER A 470 -48.37 14.86 28.23
N ALA A 471 -49.04 14.36 27.19
CA ALA A 471 -50.49 14.43 27.04
C ALA A 471 -51.26 13.54 28.07
N LYS A 472 -50.58 12.52 28.65
CA LYS A 472 -51.14 11.59 29.65
C LYS A 472 -50.87 12.00 31.10
N LEU A 473 -50.27 13.16 31.35
CA LEU A 473 -50.05 13.64 32.68
C LEU A 473 -51.39 13.84 33.43
N PRO A 474 -51.48 13.40 34.72
CA PRO A 474 -52.72 13.55 35.51
C PRO A 474 -53.15 15.02 35.59
N PRO A 475 -54.47 15.30 35.56
CA PRO A 475 -54.99 16.69 35.60
C PRO A 475 -54.46 17.51 36.78
N ALA A 476 -54.14 16.86 37.92
CA ALA A 476 -53.55 17.50 39.09
C ALA A 476 -52.13 18.06 38.88
N MET A 477 -51.43 17.66 37.81
CA MET A 477 -50.09 18.14 37.46
C MET A 477 -50.11 19.19 36.32
N HIS A 478 -51.27 19.45 35.70
CA HIS A 478 -51.45 20.52 34.74
C HIS A 478 -51.54 21.88 35.47
N ARG A 479 -50.40 22.51 35.71
CA ARG A 479 -50.39 23.96 36.00
C ARG A 479 -50.53 24.74 34.70
N SER A 480 -51.16 25.90 34.77
CA SER A 480 -51.50 26.83 33.70
C SER A 480 -50.30 27.33 32.83
N GLU A 481 -49.10 26.91 33.12
CA GLU A 481 -47.88 27.21 32.33
C GLU A 481 -47.70 26.26 31.14
N GLY A 482 -48.40 25.10 31.08
CA GLY A 482 -48.22 24.11 30.00
C GLY A 482 -48.82 24.46 28.65
N GLU A 483 -49.71 25.45 28.56
CA GLU A 483 -50.22 25.89 27.26
C GLU A 483 -49.22 26.79 26.51
N GLN A 484 -48.41 27.54 27.21
CA GLN A 484 -47.35 28.39 26.58
C GLN A 484 -46.18 27.54 26.08
N GLU A 485 -45.80 26.48 26.82
CA GLU A 485 -44.75 25.54 26.35
C GLU A 485 -45.23 24.65 25.17
N LYS A 486 -46.52 24.21 25.17
CA LYS A 486 -47.10 23.52 24.02
C LYS A 486 -47.06 24.37 22.76
N GLN A 487 -47.45 25.65 22.84
CA GLN A 487 -47.38 26.58 21.70
C GLN A 487 -45.94 26.87 21.27
N GLN A 488 -44.99 26.85 22.18
CA GLN A 488 -43.56 27.04 21.87
C GLN A 488 -42.96 25.84 21.21
N VAL A 489 -43.32 24.60 21.61
CA VAL A 489 -42.91 23.36 20.96
C VAL A 489 -43.57 23.19 19.59
N GLU A 490 -44.89 23.49 19.46
CA GLU A 490 -45.57 23.49 18.15
C GLU A 490 -45.00 24.56 17.19
N ARG A 491 -44.61 25.73 17.70
CA ARG A 491 -43.92 26.76 16.91
C ARG A 491 -42.53 26.31 16.42
N LEU A 492 -41.76 25.58 17.23
CA LEU A 492 -40.48 25.01 16.84
C LEU A 492 -40.61 23.87 15.83
N LEU A 493 -41.69 23.09 15.92
CA LEU A 493 -41.98 21.99 14.99
C LEU A 493 -42.61 22.47 13.67
N SER A 494 -43.15 23.71 13.63
CA SER A 494 -43.79 24.30 12.44
C SER A 494 -42.89 25.25 11.64
N LEU A 495 -41.58 25.38 11.99
CA LEU A 495 -40.65 26.12 11.16
C LEU A 495 -40.47 25.46 9.80
N PRO A 496 -40.63 26.19 8.68
CA PRO A 496 -40.47 25.64 7.35
C PRO A 496 -39.01 25.18 7.18
N GLU A 497 -38.86 24.01 6.55
CA GLU A 497 -37.56 23.55 6.09
C GLU A 497 -36.99 24.60 5.10
N GLU A 498 -36.07 25.42 5.54
CA GLU A 498 -35.26 26.23 4.64
C GLU A 498 -34.34 25.27 3.85
N ARG A 499 -34.47 25.36 2.55
CA ARG A 499 -33.85 24.55 1.51
C ARG A 499 -32.35 24.68 1.45
#